data_0deabcba939ad548eb0918016c6c3289
#
_entry.id   0deabcba939ad548eb0918016c6c3289
#
_cell.length_a   1.000
_cell.length_b   1.000
_cell.length_c   1.000
_cell.angle_alpha   90.00
_cell.angle_beta   90.00
_cell.angle_gamma   90.00
#
_symmetry.space_group_name_H-M   'P 1'
#
loop_
_entity.id
_entity.type
_entity.pdbx_description
1 polymer ?
#
loop_
_entity_poly.entity_id
_entity_poly.type
_entity_poly.pdbx_seq_one_letter_code
_entity_poly.pdbx_strand_id
1 'polypeptide(L)'
;MYKRQANALSVRLELQADCFAGVWAHHANNARQLLEQGDVEEAMNAAAKIGDDALQRGAGHAVVPESFTHGSSAQRQRWFSTGLKTGSVKACDTFSSRSL
;
A
#
# COMPACT_ATOMS: atom_id res chain seq x y z
N MET A 1 19.83 -9.21 -11.54
CA MET A 1 20.15 -8.53 -10.27
C MET A 1 19.70 -7.09 -10.24
N TYR A 2 19.97 -6.36 -11.28
CA TYR A 2 19.54 -4.97 -11.41
C TYR A 2 18.02 -4.82 -11.29
N LYS A 3 17.26 -5.63 -12.03
CA LYS A 3 15.80 -5.55 -12.02
C LYS A 3 15.21 -5.86 -10.64
N ARG A 4 15.78 -6.82 -9.94
CA ARG A 4 15.29 -7.21 -8.61
C ARG A 4 15.47 -6.08 -7.61
N GLN A 5 16.63 -5.41 -7.63
CA GLN A 5 16.91 -4.27 -6.75
C GLN A 5 16.02 -3.07 -7.10
N ALA A 6 15.89 -2.77 -8.39
CA ALA A 6 15.02 -1.68 -8.84
C ALA A 6 13.56 -1.95 -8.48
N ASN A 7 13.08 -3.19 -8.64
CA ASN A 7 11.74 -3.57 -8.27
C ASN A 7 11.51 -3.44 -6.77
N ALA A 8 12.47 -3.84 -5.95
CA ALA A 8 12.37 -3.71 -4.50
C ALA A 8 12.26 -2.25 -4.06
N LEU A 9 13.01 -1.36 -4.67
CA LEU A 9 12.92 0.09 -4.41
C LEU A 9 11.59 0.65 -4.87
N SER A 10 11.09 0.20 -6.02
CA SER A 10 9.80 0.61 -6.55
C SER A 10 8.66 0.21 -5.60
N VAL A 11 8.70 -1.01 -5.06
CA VAL A 11 7.72 -1.46 -4.07
C VAL A 11 7.74 -0.56 -2.84
N ARG A 12 8.92 -0.25 -2.31
CA ARG A 12 9.03 0.61 -1.13
C ARG A 12 8.44 2.00 -1.38
N LEU A 13 8.68 2.57 -2.56
CA LEU A 13 8.13 3.88 -2.94
C LEU A 13 6.60 3.82 -3.02
N GLU A 14 6.06 2.80 -3.66
CA GLU A 14 4.61 2.62 -3.80
C GLU A 14 3.93 2.43 -2.45
N LEU A 15 4.54 1.65 -1.56
CA LEU A 15 3.98 1.42 -0.23
C LEU A 15 4.04 2.69 0.62
N GLN A 16 5.07 3.51 0.45
CA GLN A 16 5.16 4.81 1.09
C GLN A 16 4.02 5.72 0.61
N ALA A 17 3.73 5.70 -0.68
CA ALA A 17 2.62 6.46 -1.25
C ALA A 17 1.27 5.97 -0.71
N ASP A 18 1.07 4.67 -0.56
CA ASP A 18 -0.13 4.11 0.06
C ASP A 18 -0.30 4.60 1.49
N CYS A 19 0.79 4.63 2.25
CA CYS A 19 0.79 5.13 3.62
C CYS A 19 0.45 6.62 3.67
N PHE A 20 1.03 7.41 2.77
CA PHE A 20 0.71 8.85 2.69
C PHE A 20 -0.75 9.09 2.34
N ALA A 21 -1.31 8.27 1.46
CA ALA A 21 -2.74 8.34 1.16
C ALA A 21 -3.59 8.08 2.41
N GLY A 22 -3.17 7.12 3.23
CA GLY A 22 -3.81 6.86 4.52
C GLY A 22 -3.68 8.05 5.49
N VAL A 23 -2.52 8.66 5.55
CA VAL A 23 -2.28 9.87 6.37
C VAL A 23 -3.20 11.00 5.94
N TRP A 24 -3.30 11.22 4.63
CA TRP A 24 -4.21 12.23 4.09
C TRP A 24 -5.66 11.95 4.50
N ALA A 25 -6.10 10.71 4.35
CA ALA A 25 -7.46 10.30 4.69
C ALA A 25 -7.74 10.49 6.19
N HIS A 26 -6.76 10.19 7.05
CA HIS A 26 -6.86 10.40 8.49
C HIS A 26 -7.15 11.86 8.82
N HIS A 27 -6.36 12.77 8.29
CA HIS A 27 -6.51 14.20 8.57
C HIS A 27 -7.74 14.80 7.91
N ALA A 28 -8.08 14.39 6.70
CA ALA A 28 -9.28 14.85 6.01
C ALA A 28 -10.53 14.45 6.79
N ASN A 29 -10.57 13.23 7.31
CA ASN A 29 -11.69 12.75 8.11
C ASN A 29 -11.82 13.51 9.43
N ASN A 30 -10.71 13.75 10.12
CA ASN A 30 -10.71 14.50 11.38
C ASN A 30 -11.16 15.94 11.19
N ALA A 31 -10.74 16.57 10.08
CA ALA A 31 -11.07 17.97 9.82
C ALA A 31 -12.51 18.16 9.33
N ARG A 32 -13.03 17.24 8.51
CA ARG A 32 -14.30 17.42 7.80
C ARG A 32 -15.26 16.25 7.89
N GLN A 33 -14.85 15.17 8.55
CA GLN A 33 -15.64 13.93 8.63
C GLN A 33 -16.08 13.44 7.24
N LEU A 34 -15.12 13.43 6.29
CA LEU A 34 -15.38 13.07 4.90
C LEU A 34 -15.57 11.57 4.70
N LEU A 35 -15.02 10.75 5.61
CA LEU A 35 -15.10 9.31 5.48
C LEU A 35 -16.38 8.80 6.13
N GLU A 36 -17.17 8.08 5.36
CA GLU A 36 -18.33 7.36 5.86
C GLU A 36 -17.93 5.96 6.28
N GLN A 37 -18.76 5.34 7.09
CA GLN A 37 -18.58 3.95 7.46
C GLN A 37 -18.61 3.09 6.19
N GLY A 38 -17.56 2.32 5.97
CA GLY A 38 -17.41 1.49 4.78
C GLY A 38 -16.44 2.05 3.75
N ASP A 39 -16.12 3.35 3.78
CA ASP A 39 -15.13 3.92 2.84
C ASP A 39 -13.75 3.31 3.02
N VAL A 40 -13.35 3.06 4.26
CA VAL A 40 -12.09 2.39 4.58
C VAL A 40 -12.09 0.96 4.04
N GLU A 41 -13.21 0.25 4.22
CA GLU A 41 -13.38 -1.11 3.71
C GLU A 41 -13.27 -1.14 2.20
N GLU A 42 -13.91 -0.19 1.51
CA GLU A 42 -13.83 -0.06 0.06
C GLU A 42 -12.39 0.21 -0.41
N ALA A 43 -11.68 1.09 0.27
CA ALA A 43 -10.28 1.38 -0.04
C ALA A 43 -9.40 0.15 0.16
N MET A 44 -9.61 -0.59 1.24
CA MET A 44 -8.86 -1.81 1.51
C MET A 44 -9.15 -2.89 0.48
N ASN A 45 -10.41 -3.02 0.07
CA ASN A 45 -10.80 -3.97 -0.97
C ASN A 45 -10.20 -3.59 -2.33
N ALA A 46 -10.17 -2.30 -2.65
CA ALA A 46 -9.53 -1.81 -3.87
C ALA A 46 -8.03 -2.15 -3.87
N ALA A 47 -7.34 -1.91 -2.75
CA ALA A 47 -5.93 -2.24 -2.61
C ALA A 47 -5.68 -3.75 -2.80
N ALA A 48 -6.59 -4.59 -2.29
CA ALA A 48 -6.49 -6.03 -2.45
C ALA A 48 -6.59 -6.47 -3.92
N LYS A 49 -7.31 -5.72 -4.75
CA LYS A 49 -7.49 -6.06 -6.17
C LYS A 49 -6.34 -5.59 -7.04
N ILE A 50 -5.58 -4.61 -6.62
CA ILE A 50 -4.52 -4.00 -7.43
C ILE A 50 -3.11 -4.31 -6.95
N GLY A 51 -2.94 -5.12 -5.91
CA GLY A 51 -1.64 -5.62 -5.54
C GLY A 51 -1.06 -6.54 -6.63
N ASP A 52 0.25 -6.59 -6.75
CA ASP A 52 0.94 -7.35 -7.81
C ASP A 52 0.53 -8.83 -7.81
N ASP A 53 0.39 -9.43 -6.64
CA ASP A 53 -0.03 -10.82 -6.51
C ASP A 53 -1.44 -11.05 -7.08
N ALA A 54 -2.39 -10.17 -6.77
CA ALA A 54 -3.75 -10.25 -7.28
C ALA A 54 -3.79 -10.05 -8.80
N LEU A 55 -3.01 -9.09 -9.32
CA LEU A 55 -2.94 -8.81 -10.75
C LEU A 55 -2.34 -9.99 -11.51
N GLN A 56 -1.28 -10.62 -10.98
CA GLN A 56 -0.66 -11.78 -11.61
C GLN A 56 -1.60 -12.99 -11.63
N ARG A 57 -2.31 -13.25 -10.54
CA ARG A 57 -3.32 -14.32 -10.49
C ARG A 57 -4.47 -14.05 -11.48
N GLY A 58 -4.95 -12.82 -11.52
CA GLY A 58 -6.04 -12.42 -12.43
C GLY A 58 -5.66 -12.55 -13.90
N ALA A 59 -4.38 -12.39 -14.22
CA ALA A 59 -3.86 -12.59 -15.57
C ALA A 59 -3.55 -14.05 -15.90
N GLY A 60 -3.80 -14.99 -14.97
CA GLY A 60 -3.52 -16.39 -15.17
C GLY A 60 -2.05 -16.78 -14.98
N HIS A 61 -1.25 -15.89 -14.42
CA HIS A 61 0.16 -16.13 -14.19
C HIS A 61 0.42 -16.60 -12.76
N ALA A 62 1.53 -17.31 -12.56
CA ALA A 62 2.02 -17.63 -11.22
C ALA A 62 2.46 -16.35 -10.53
N VAL A 63 2.30 -16.32 -9.20
CA VAL A 63 2.77 -15.20 -8.39
C VAL A 63 4.29 -15.27 -8.27
N VAL A 64 4.99 -14.22 -8.72
CA VAL A 64 6.45 -14.12 -8.69
C VAL A 64 6.85 -12.87 -7.93
N PRO A 65 7.12 -12.97 -6.60
CA PRO A 65 7.41 -11.80 -5.76
C PRO A 65 8.57 -10.93 -6.25
N GLU A 66 9.61 -11.52 -6.84
CA GLU A 66 10.75 -10.77 -7.34
C GLU A 66 10.40 -9.84 -8.49
N SER A 67 9.27 -10.06 -9.16
CA SER A 67 8.79 -9.20 -10.25
C SER A 67 7.89 -8.07 -9.78
N PHE A 68 7.57 -7.99 -8.49
CA PHE A 68 6.67 -6.96 -7.97
C PHE A 68 7.29 -5.57 -8.07
N THR A 69 6.50 -4.61 -8.54
CA THR A 69 6.89 -3.20 -8.62
C THR A 69 5.99 -2.30 -7.78
N HIS A 70 4.82 -2.78 -7.37
CA HIS A 70 3.84 -2.00 -6.58
C HIS A 70 3.60 -2.58 -5.20
N GLY A 71 4.00 -3.82 -4.95
CA GLY A 71 3.77 -4.52 -3.70
C GLY A 71 2.57 -5.46 -3.77
N SER A 72 2.52 -6.40 -2.83
CA SER A 72 1.39 -7.31 -2.71
C SER A 72 0.15 -6.60 -2.18
N SER A 73 -1.00 -7.23 -2.34
CA SER A 73 -2.26 -6.72 -1.80
C SER A 73 -2.17 -6.52 -0.28
N ALA A 74 -1.60 -7.49 0.43
CA ALA A 74 -1.45 -7.41 1.89
C ALA A 74 -0.53 -6.26 2.30
N GLN A 75 0.59 -6.07 1.58
CA GLN A 75 1.51 -4.97 1.83
C GLN A 75 0.84 -3.63 1.61
N ARG A 76 0.12 -3.46 0.52
CA ARG A 76 -0.57 -2.21 0.21
C ARG A 76 -1.64 -1.89 1.24
N GLN A 77 -2.42 -2.89 1.65
CA GLN A 77 -3.43 -2.71 2.70
C GLN A 77 -2.78 -2.32 4.03
N ARG A 78 -1.69 -2.99 4.39
CA ARG A 78 -0.98 -2.73 5.66
C ARG A 78 -0.50 -1.28 5.74
N TRP A 79 0.14 -0.80 4.69
CA TRP A 79 0.73 0.54 4.71
C TRP A 79 -0.33 1.64 4.62
N PHE A 80 -1.35 1.45 3.80
CA PHE A 80 -2.50 2.37 3.81
C PHE A 80 -3.14 2.44 5.21
N SER A 81 -3.36 1.29 5.83
CA SER A 81 -3.93 1.21 7.18
C SER A 81 -3.04 1.88 8.22
N THR A 82 -1.72 1.73 8.10
CA THR A 82 -0.75 2.39 9.00
C THR A 82 -0.91 3.91 8.93
N GLY A 83 -0.96 4.46 7.74
CA GLY A 83 -1.17 5.90 7.56
C GLY A 83 -2.52 6.37 8.08
N LEU A 84 -3.56 5.61 7.80
CA LEU A 84 -4.92 5.95 8.23
C LEU A 84 -5.05 5.95 9.76
N LYS A 85 -4.45 4.97 10.43
CA LYS A 85 -4.52 4.85 11.89
C LYS A 85 -3.66 5.86 12.61
N THR A 86 -2.47 6.12 12.10
CA THR A 86 -1.50 6.99 12.79
C THR A 86 -1.64 8.45 12.41
N GLY A 87 -2.02 8.74 11.17
CA GLY A 87 -1.99 10.10 10.64
C GLY A 87 -0.58 10.71 10.66
N SER A 88 0.46 9.88 10.70
CA SER A 88 1.84 10.31 10.87
C SER A 88 2.68 9.98 9.64
N VAL A 89 3.24 11.01 9.01
CA VAL A 89 4.17 10.85 7.89
C VAL A 89 5.41 10.04 8.32
N LYS A 90 5.85 10.19 9.55
CA LYS A 90 7.01 9.45 10.07
C LYS A 90 6.76 7.95 10.11
N ALA A 91 5.51 7.53 10.29
CA ALA A 91 5.14 6.11 10.28
C ALA A 91 5.26 5.48 8.88
N CYS A 92 5.43 6.30 7.83
CA CYS A 92 5.47 5.87 6.44
C CYS A 92 6.89 5.65 5.91
N ASP A 93 7.86 5.42 6.76
CA ASP A 93 9.23 5.17 6.33
C ASP A 93 9.41 3.73 5.90
N THR A 94 8.96 3.42 4.69
CA THR A 94 9.08 2.09 4.10
C THR A 94 10.51 1.74 3.74
N PHE A 95 11.36 2.75 3.51
CA PHE A 95 12.75 2.52 3.09
C PHE A 95 13.62 2.03 4.22
N SER A 96 13.31 2.38 5.46
CA SER A 96 14.01 1.91 6.64
C SER A 96 13.37 0.68 7.27
N SER A 97 12.19 0.28 6.83
CA SER A 97 11.48 -0.86 7.41
C SER A 97 12.14 -2.17 7.01
N ARG A 98 12.32 -3.06 7.97
CA ARG A 98 12.82 -4.42 7.72
C ARG A 98 11.71 -5.36 7.25
N SER A 99 10.48 -5.00 7.53
CA SER A 99 9.30 -5.82 7.22
C SER A 99 8.26 -4.94 6.54
N LEU A 100 7.90 -5.27 5.33
CA LEU A 100 6.87 -4.58 4.57
C LEU A 100 5.55 -5.34 4.60
#